data_d0039c8014c807f31db0f8abf7e3876f
#
_entry.id   d0039c8014c807f31db0f8abf7e3876f
#
_cell.length_a   1.000
_cell.length_b   1.000
_cell.length_c   1.000
_cell.angle_alpha   90.00
_cell.angle_beta   90.00
_cell.angle_gamma   90.00
#
_symmetry.space_group_name_H-M   'P 1'
#
loop_
_entity.id
_entity.type
_entity.pdbx_description
1 polymer ?
#
loop_
_entity_poly.entity_id
_entity_poly.type
_entity_poly.pdbx_seq_one_letter_code
_entity_poly.pdbx_strand_id
1 'polypeptide(L)'
;MKNKIYKKIMITQGIKDIDQFKMEMYSILTSIVYDREIYKHNKELEELFLKLNIPCKPYLLKSRNQSIIKFLSVIHKSTYEELVEQLQILKKVMIESMEEDNKVETTEKTKESRL
;
A
#
# COMPACT_ATOMS: atom_id res chain seq x y z
N MET A 1 -4.78 -1.43 -12.13
CA MET A 1 -4.55 -2.11 -10.84
C MET A 1 -4.70 -1.20 -9.63
N LYS A 2 -4.12 0.00 -9.65
CA LYS A 2 -4.23 0.95 -8.53
C LYS A 2 -5.67 1.31 -8.19
N ASN A 3 -6.52 1.53 -9.18
CA ASN A 3 -7.94 1.84 -8.96
C ASN A 3 -8.68 0.72 -8.23
N LYS A 4 -8.37 -0.53 -8.55
CA LYS A 4 -8.98 -1.69 -7.90
C LYS A 4 -8.57 -1.78 -6.43
N ILE A 5 -7.30 -1.52 -6.15
CA ILE A 5 -6.77 -1.51 -4.78
C ILE A 5 -7.47 -0.41 -3.98
N TYR A 6 -7.57 0.79 -4.54
CA TYR A 6 -8.22 1.93 -3.90
C TYR A 6 -9.69 1.63 -3.58
N LYS A 7 -10.43 1.07 -4.55
CA LYS A 7 -11.83 0.67 -4.33
C LYS A 7 -11.97 -0.34 -3.20
N LYS A 8 -11.05 -1.30 -3.14
CA LYS A 8 -11.07 -2.31 -2.08
C LYS A 8 -10.84 -1.68 -0.70
N ILE A 9 -9.94 -0.70 -0.62
CA ILE A 9 -9.71 0.06 0.60
C ILE A 9 -11.00 0.76 1.04
N MET A 10 -11.69 1.41 0.12
CA MET A 10 -12.92 2.14 0.42
C MET A 10 -14.02 1.21 0.93
N ILE A 11 -14.17 0.04 0.33
CA ILE A 11 -15.14 -0.97 0.77
C ILE A 11 -14.78 -1.50 2.15
N THR A 12 -13.50 -1.77 2.39
CA THR A 12 -13.00 -2.31 3.65
C THR A 12 -13.28 -1.39 4.83
N GLN A 13 -13.31 -0.07 4.62
CA GLN A 13 -13.61 0.91 5.66
C GLN A 13 -14.95 0.66 6.35
N GLY A 14 -15.91 0.04 5.67
CA GLY A 14 -17.24 -0.25 6.22
C GLY A 14 -17.34 -1.56 6.97
N ILE A 15 -16.30 -2.39 6.96
CA ILE A 15 -16.33 -3.71 7.58
C ILE A 15 -16.13 -3.58 9.08
N LYS A 16 -17.04 -4.20 9.87
CA LYS A 16 -16.98 -4.15 11.33
C LYS A 16 -16.44 -5.43 11.96
N ASP A 17 -16.55 -6.55 11.25
CA ASP A 17 -16.01 -7.83 11.73
C ASP A 17 -14.50 -7.83 11.60
N ILE A 18 -13.78 -8.08 12.71
CA ILE A 18 -12.32 -7.99 12.73
C ILE A 18 -11.67 -9.04 11.83
N ASP A 19 -12.20 -10.26 11.79
CA ASP A 19 -11.61 -11.32 10.98
C ASP A 19 -11.75 -11.02 9.49
N GLN A 20 -12.91 -10.54 9.08
CA GLN A 20 -13.14 -10.13 7.71
C GLN A 20 -12.27 -8.93 7.34
N PHE A 21 -12.12 -7.96 8.24
CA PHE A 21 -11.26 -6.81 8.05
C PHE A 21 -9.81 -7.25 7.81
N LYS A 22 -9.32 -8.17 8.62
CA LYS A 22 -7.97 -8.73 8.48
C LYS A 22 -7.77 -9.40 7.12
N MET A 23 -8.74 -10.20 6.68
CA MET A 23 -8.67 -10.87 5.38
C MET A 23 -8.56 -9.86 4.24
N GLU A 24 -9.33 -8.79 4.30
CA GLU A 24 -9.25 -7.74 3.29
C GLU A 24 -7.91 -7.00 3.37
N MET A 25 -7.39 -6.75 4.56
CA MET A 25 -6.07 -6.14 4.74
C MET A 25 -4.95 -7.00 4.15
N TYR A 26 -5.02 -8.32 4.34
CA TYR A 26 -4.05 -9.23 3.72
C TYR A 26 -4.04 -9.08 2.19
N SER A 27 -5.21 -9.04 1.60
CA SER A 27 -5.38 -8.89 0.15
C SER A 27 -4.86 -7.54 -0.34
N ILE A 28 -5.20 -6.46 0.35
CA ILE A 28 -4.77 -5.10 0.01
C ILE A 28 -3.25 -4.99 0.08
N LEU A 29 -2.64 -5.42 1.18
CA LEU A 29 -1.19 -5.35 1.36
C LEU A 29 -0.46 -6.19 0.34
N THR A 30 -0.94 -7.40 0.07
CA THR A 30 -0.33 -8.27 -0.94
C THR A 30 -0.37 -7.59 -2.30
N SER A 31 -1.49 -6.99 -2.67
CA SER A 31 -1.64 -6.30 -3.95
C SER A 31 -0.68 -5.10 -4.06
N ILE A 32 -0.55 -4.31 -2.99
CA ILE A 32 0.35 -3.16 -2.97
C ILE A 32 1.82 -3.59 -3.07
N VAL A 33 2.22 -4.57 -2.26
CA VAL A 33 3.62 -5.04 -2.21
C VAL A 33 4.08 -5.60 -3.54
N TYR A 34 3.20 -6.32 -4.24
CA TYR A 34 3.57 -6.94 -5.52
C TYR A 34 3.33 -6.04 -6.73
N ASP A 35 2.75 -4.86 -6.55
CA ASP A 35 2.51 -3.94 -7.66
C ASP A 35 3.79 -3.13 -7.95
N ARG A 36 4.43 -3.43 -9.08
CA ARG A 36 5.68 -2.80 -9.48
C ARG A 36 5.49 -1.37 -10.00
N GLU A 37 4.28 -0.94 -10.23
CA GLU A 37 3.98 0.46 -10.53
C GLU A 37 3.98 1.31 -9.26
N ILE A 38 3.66 0.71 -8.11
CA ILE A 38 3.71 1.40 -6.82
C ILE A 38 5.12 1.33 -6.23
N TYR A 39 5.70 0.14 -6.18
CA TYR A 39 7.06 -0.10 -5.68
C TYR A 39 7.85 -0.87 -6.73
N LYS A 40 8.64 -0.16 -7.50
CA LYS A 40 9.40 -0.73 -8.61
C LYS A 40 10.49 -1.67 -8.13
N HIS A 41 11.21 -1.29 -7.08
CA HIS A 41 12.30 -2.07 -6.51
C HIS A 41 11.99 -2.49 -5.08
N ASN A 42 12.48 -3.66 -4.68
CA ASN A 42 12.22 -4.19 -3.32
C ASN A 42 12.63 -3.21 -2.22
N LYS A 43 13.74 -2.49 -2.40
CA LYS A 43 14.24 -1.55 -1.38
C LYS A 43 13.27 -0.39 -1.12
N GLU A 44 12.41 -0.07 -2.07
CA GLU A 44 11.41 0.99 -1.90
C GLU A 44 10.34 0.61 -0.88
N LEU A 45 10.19 -0.69 -0.60
CA LEU A 45 9.25 -1.16 0.42
C LEU A 45 9.62 -0.68 1.83
N GLU A 46 10.87 -0.26 2.05
CA GLU A 46 11.27 0.34 3.32
C GLU A 46 10.39 1.53 3.68
N GLU A 47 10.00 2.32 2.69
CA GLU A 47 9.10 3.46 2.89
C GLU A 47 7.75 3.01 3.44
N LEU A 48 7.21 1.88 2.95
CA LEU A 48 5.95 1.34 3.44
C LEU A 48 6.08 0.87 4.89
N PHE A 49 7.19 0.20 5.23
CA PHE A 49 7.47 -0.18 6.61
C PHE A 49 7.48 1.05 7.53
N LEU A 50 8.15 2.12 7.11
CA LEU A 50 8.22 3.35 7.88
C LEU A 50 6.84 3.97 8.09
N LYS A 51 6.04 4.05 7.04
CA LYS A 51 4.68 4.63 7.11
C LYS A 51 3.78 3.84 8.04
N LEU A 52 3.90 2.53 8.05
CA LEU A 52 3.12 1.65 8.92
C LEU A 52 3.73 1.51 10.32
N ASN A 53 4.87 2.19 10.57
CA ASN A 53 5.58 2.15 11.83
C ASN A 53 5.99 0.72 12.23
N ILE A 54 6.47 -0.04 11.25
CA ILE A 54 6.95 -1.40 11.43
C ILE A 54 8.46 -1.41 11.26
N PRO A 55 9.23 -1.93 12.27
CA PRO A 55 10.68 -2.03 12.12
C PRO A 55 11.07 -2.87 10.90
N CYS A 56 11.96 -2.32 10.07
CA CYS A 56 12.38 -2.99 8.85
C CYS A 56 13.84 -3.42 8.96
N LYS A 57 14.05 -4.72 9.11
CA LYS A 57 15.41 -5.30 9.07
C LYS A 57 15.82 -5.48 7.60
N PRO A 58 17.11 -5.33 7.27
CA PRO A 58 17.58 -5.39 5.88
C PRO A 58 17.16 -6.65 5.13
N TYR A 59 17.11 -7.82 5.80
CA TYR A 59 16.74 -9.06 5.12
C TYR A 59 15.31 -9.05 4.58
N LEU A 60 14.43 -8.24 5.18
CA LEU A 60 13.04 -8.15 4.74
C LEU A 60 12.91 -7.54 3.33
N LEU A 61 13.92 -6.78 2.91
CA LEU A 61 13.91 -6.12 1.61
C LEU A 61 14.54 -6.97 0.50
N LYS A 62 15.06 -8.15 0.84
CA LYS A 62 15.68 -9.04 -0.15
C LYS A 62 14.67 -9.66 -1.10
N SER A 63 13.44 -9.83 -0.65
CA SER A 63 12.36 -10.31 -1.51
C SER A 63 11.02 -9.75 -1.06
N ARG A 64 10.09 -9.65 -2.00
CA ARG A 64 8.73 -9.18 -1.67
C ARG A 64 8.01 -10.18 -0.77
N ASN A 65 8.33 -11.47 -0.91
CA ASN A 65 7.76 -12.50 -0.04
C ASN A 65 8.14 -12.29 1.43
N GLN A 66 9.40 -11.94 1.69
CA GLN A 66 9.85 -11.65 3.05
C GLN A 66 9.12 -10.45 3.64
N SER A 67 8.96 -9.40 2.85
CA SER A 67 8.23 -8.20 3.26
C SER A 67 6.78 -8.52 3.57
N ILE A 68 6.10 -9.28 2.68
CA ILE A 68 4.69 -9.57 2.87
C ILE A 68 4.44 -10.46 4.10
N ILE A 69 5.30 -11.43 4.34
CA ILE A 69 5.19 -12.27 5.54
C ILE A 69 5.21 -11.40 6.80
N LYS A 70 6.11 -10.42 6.85
CA LYS A 70 6.19 -9.51 7.99
C LYS A 70 4.93 -8.65 8.13
N PHE A 71 4.45 -8.07 7.02
CA PHE A 71 3.22 -7.28 7.04
C PHE A 71 2.02 -8.09 7.51
N LEU A 72 1.85 -9.30 6.97
CA LEU A 72 0.72 -10.15 7.36
C LEU A 72 0.79 -10.54 8.84
N SER A 73 1.99 -10.78 9.36
CA SER A 73 2.20 -11.08 10.77
C SER A 73 1.73 -9.92 11.66
N VAL A 74 2.05 -8.70 11.27
CA VAL A 74 1.63 -7.50 12.01
C VAL A 74 0.11 -7.34 11.98
N ILE A 75 -0.51 -7.50 10.80
CA ILE A 75 -1.95 -7.42 10.65
C ILE A 75 -2.64 -8.47 11.53
N HIS A 76 -2.13 -9.70 11.53
CA HIS A 76 -2.69 -10.79 12.32
C HIS A 76 -2.78 -10.43 13.82
N LYS A 77 -1.78 -9.72 14.33
CA LYS A 77 -1.68 -9.35 15.75
C LYS A 77 -2.34 -8.03 16.08
N SER A 78 -2.85 -7.30 15.11
CA SER A 78 -3.39 -5.95 15.30
C SER A 78 -4.79 -5.97 15.90
N THR A 79 -5.09 -4.95 16.71
CA THR A 79 -6.44 -4.69 17.18
C THR A 79 -7.26 -4.05 16.07
N TYR A 80 -8.58 -3.97 16.25
CA TYR A 80 -9.45 -3.32 15.26
C TYR A 80 -9.04 -1.86 15.03
N GLU A 81 -8.75 -1.11 16.10
CA GLU A 81 -8.34 0.28 16.02
C GLU A 81 -7.03 0.43 15.25
N GLU A 82 -6.07 -0.47 15.49
CA GLU A 82 -4.81 -0.48 14.74
C GLU A 82 -5.03 -0.76 13.26
N LEU A 83 -5.94 -1.69 12.95
CA LEU A 83 -6.29 -2.02 11.56
C LEU A 83 -6.89 -0.81 10.85
N VAL A 84 -7.76 -0.07 11.52
CA VAL A 84 -8.37 1.15 10.95
C VAL A 84 -7.30 2.18 10.64
N GLU A 85 -6.35 2.40 11.56
CA GLU A 85 -5.24 3.33 11.34
C GLU A 85 -4.36 2.89 10.18
N GLN A 86 -4.02 1.60 10.12
CA GLN A 86 -3.22 1.04 9.04
C GLN A 86 -3.91 1.20 7.69
N LEU A 87 -5.22 0.98 7.64
CA LEU A 87 -6.00 1.16 6.42
C LEU A 87 -5.95 2.60 5.93
N GLN A 88 -6.03 3.58 6.84
CA GLN A 88 -5.93 5.00 6.47
C GLN A 88 -4.55 5.33 5.89
N ILE A 89 -3.49 4.73 6.44
CA ILE A 89 -2.14 4.90 5.91
C ILE A 89 -2.06 4.34 4.49
N LEU A 90 -2.60 3.14 4.26
CA LEU A 90 -2.60 2.52 2.92
C LEU A 90 -3.43 3.36 1.93
N LYS A 91 -4.52 3.95 2.39
CA LYS A 91 -5.32 4.86 1.56
C LYS A 91 -4.49 6.05 1.09
N LYS A 92 -3.72 6.66 2.00
CA LYS A 92 -2.82 7.76 1.63
C LYS A 92 -1.76 7.33 0.65
N VAL A 93 -1.17 6.15 0.84
CA VAL A 93 -0.18 5.60 -0.08
C VAL A 93 -0.76 5.52 -1.49
N MET A 94 -1.97 5.02 -1.61
CA MET A 94 -2.62 4.88 -2.92
C MET A 94 -2.96 6.23 -3.55
N ILE A 95 -3.47 7.17 -2.75
CA ILE A 95 -3.78 8.52 -3.23
C ILE A 95 -2.51 9.20 -3.76
N GLU A 96 -1.42 9.16 -2.99
CA GLU A 96 -0.14 9.76 -3.40
C GLU A 96 0.38 9.12 -4.69
N SER A 97 0.30 7.80 -4.81
CA SER A 97 0.74 7.09 -6.00
C SER A 97 -0.07 7.50 -7.24
N MET A 98 -1.38 7.66 -7.08
CA MET A 98 -2.26 8.05 -8.18
C MET A 98 -2.08 9.53 -8.56
N GLU A 99 -1.78 10.38 -7.59
CA GLU A 99 -1.47 11.80 -7.84
C GLU A 99 -0.16 11.96 -8.60
N GLU A 100 0.86 11.15 -8.30
CA GLU A 100 2.12 11.14 -9.04
C GLU A 100 1.89 10.80 -10.52
N ASP A 101 1.06 9.80 -10.80
CA ASP A 101 0.72 9.44 -12.17
C ASP A 101 0.09 10.61 -12.91
N ASN A 102 -0.84 11.32 -12.27
CA ASN A 102 -1.50 12.48 -12.84
C ASN A 102 -0.53 13.65 -13.08
N LYS A 103 0.42 13.86 -12.17
CA LYS A 103 1.46 14.89 -12.32
C LYS A 103 2.33 14.63 -13.52
N VAL A 104 2.77 13.39 -13.71
CA VAL A 104 3.60 12.99 -14.84
C VAL A 104 2.85 13.25 -16.16
N GLU A 105 1.59 12.83 -16.24
CA GLU A 105 0.75 13.08 -17.42
C GLU A 105 0.58 14.56 -17.71
N THR A 106 0.30 15.37 -16.70
CA THR A 106 0.13 16.82 -16.85
C THR A 106 1.42 17.48 -17.35
N THR A 107 2.58 17.07 -16.83
CA THR A 107 3.88 17.59 -17.25
C THR A 107 4.16 17.24 -18.71
N GLU A 108 3.90 16.00 -19.12
CA GLU A 108 4.08 15.57 -20.50
C GLU A 108 3.17 16.34 -21.47
N LYS A 109 1.91 16.52 -21.12
CA LYS A 109 0.97 17.30 -21.93
C LYS A 109 1.40 18.74 -22.08
N THR A 110 1.95 19.34 -21.02
CA THR A 110 2.45 20.72 -21.05
C THR A 110 3.65 20.82 -22.00
N LYS A 111 4.55 19.84 -22.00
CA LYS A 111 5.69 19.81 -22.92
C LYS A 111 5.22 19.68 -24.36
N GLU A 112 4.25 18.83 -24.63
CA GLU A 112 3.70 18.64 -25.97
C GLU A 112 3.04 19.91 -26.50
N SER A 113 2.34 20.65 -25.66
CA SER A 113 1.68 21.89 -26.07
C SER A 113 2.65 23.04 -26.35
N ARG A 114 3.92 22.93 -25.97
CA ARG A 114 4.95 23.91 -26.29
C ARG A 114 5.66 23.62 -27.59
N LEU A 115 5.51 22.46 -28.11
CA LEU A 115 6.10 22.05 -29.37
C LEU A 115 5.19 22.42 -30.55
#